data_0a99bee81e6211f58169d2250b021278
#
_entry.id   0a99bee81e6211f58169d2250b021278
#
_cell.length_a   1.000
_cell.length_b   1.000
_cell.length_c   1.000
_cell.angle_alpha   90.00
_cell.angle_beta   90.00
_cell.angle_gamma   90.00
#
_symmetry.space_group_name_H-M   'P 1'
#
loop_
_entity.id
_entity.type
_entity.pdbx_description
1 polymer ?
#
loop_
_entity_poly.entity_id
_entity_poly.type
_entity_poly.pdbx_seq_one_letter_code
_entity_poly.pdbx_strand_id
1 'polypeptide(L)'
;LEEVATKRNRGAETVMYVLANIMMVVFGLWAFLMLQGIMMLINAGEGAGPIIYYVVMTLLTGGIAVLLFLRRDRIRTEYEYTFTNGQMDFAQVFNNKKRKNLGTMNLKNVEALGLVNSGSFNRYINMKGIKRDNWFVNRDAQLFYFYFSKDSVKRIIIIEVSDEMLALIKRYAAPGAYQVN
;
A
#
# COMPACT_ATOMS: atom_id res chain seq x y z
N LEU A 1 -11.09 18.23 -8.16
CA LEU A 1 -11.72 17.14 -7.44
C LEU A 1 -10.67 16.29 -6.75
N GLU A 2 -10.90 15.93 -5.50
CA GLU A 2 -10.07 15.02 -4.73
C GLU A 2 -10.94 13.88 -4.20
N GLU A 3 -10.48 12.65 -4.35
CA GLU A 3 -11.14 11.45 -3.85
C GLU A 3 -10.17 10.60 -3.03
N VAL A 4 -10.68 9.99 -1.97
CA VAL A 4 -9.92 9.09 -1.12
C VAL A 4 -10.56 7.72 -1.14
N ALA A 5 -9.85 6.74 -1.71
CA ALA A 5 -10.25 5.35 -1.66
C ALA A 5 -9.87 4.75 -0.30
N THR A 6 -10.87 4.53 0.52
CA THR A 6 -10.73 3.93 1.85
C THR A 6 -11.45 2.60 1.89
N LYS A 7 -10.98 1.68 2.73
CA LYS A 7 -11.62 0.38 2.88
C LYS A 7 -13.03 0.52 3.49
N ARG A 8 -14.04 -0.03 2.81
CA ARG A 8 -15.44 0.03 3.24
C ARG A 8 -15.67 -0.71 4.56
N ASN A 9 -15.05 -1.89 4.74
CA ASN A 9 -15.10 -2.63 5.99
C ASN A 9 -13.75 -2.58 6.69
N ARG A 10 -13.61 -1.68 7.66
CA ARG A 10 -12.38 -1.45 8.44
C ARG A 10 -12.25 -2.36 9.67
N GLY A 11 -13.24 -3.24 9.94
CA GLY A 11 -13.23 -4.09 11.13
C GLY A 11 -11.98 -4.95 11.23
N ALA A 12 -11.69 -5.71 10.17
CA ALA A 12 -10.50 -6.57 10.14
C ALA A 12 -9.18 -5.79 10.25
N GLU A 13 -9.07 -4.63 9.57
CA GLU A 13 -7.90 -3.75 9.67
C GLU A 13 -7.70 -3.19 11.07
N THR A 14 -8.80 -2.81 11.74
CA THR A 14 -8.75 -2.32 13.11
C THR A 14 -8.27 -3.41 14.06
N VAL A 15 -8.81 -4.63 13.95
CA VAL A 15 -8.37 -5.78 14.73
C VAL A 15 -6.89 -6.07 14.49
N MET A 16 -6.46 -6.16 13.22
CA MET A 16 -5.05 -6.40 12.88
C MET A 16 -4.12 -5.29 13.41
N TYR A 17 -4.54 -4.02 13.32
CA TYR A 17 -3.77 -2.90 13.83
C TYR A 17 -3.63 -2.96 15.36
N VAL A 18 -4.71 -3.26 16.08
CA VAL A 18 -4.70 -3.43 17.53
C VAL A 18 -3.81 -4.60 17.94
N LEU A 19 -3.96 -5.76 17.28
CA LEU A 19 -3.11 -6.94 17.51
C LEU A 19 -1.62 -6.64 17.27
N ALA A 20 -1.30 -5.94 16.19
CA ALA A 20 0.08 -5.55 15.88
C ALA A 20 0.67 -4.65 16.99
N ASN A 21 -0.12 -3.72 17.55
CA ASN A 21 0.32 -2.89 18.67
C ASN A 21 0.50 -3.70 19.97
N ILE A 22 -0.42 -4.61 20.29
CA ILE A 22 -0.30 -5.48 21.45
C ILE A 22 0.95 -6.36 21.33
N MET A 23 1.13 -7.04 20.18
CA MET A 23 2.31 -7.89 19.95
C MET A 23 3.61 -7.10 20.00
N MET A 24 3.64 -5.88 19.45
CA MET A 24 4.80 -4.99 19.55
C MET A 24 5.19 -4.72 21.00
N VAL A 25 4.22 -4.43 21.86
CA VAL A 25 4.45 -4.19 23.30
C VAL A 25 4.94 -5.47 23.98
N VAL A 26 4.30 -6.61 23.72
CA VAL A 26 4.67 -7.92 24.30
C VAL A 26 6.11 -8.29 23.91
N PHE A 27 6.46 -8.23 22.63
CA PHE A 27 7.83 -8.54 22.17
C PHE A 27 8.85 -7.53 22.68
N GLY A 28 8.49 -6.25 22.79
CA GLY A 28 9.35 -5.22 23.37
C GLY A 28 9.64 -5.48 24.86
N LEU A 29 8.61 -5.81 25.65
CA LEU A 29 8.77 -6.18 27.06
C LEU A 29 9.59 -7.47 27.22
N TRP A 30 9.33 -8.47 26.35
CA TRP A 30 10.11 -9.71 26.37
C TRP A 30 11.59 -9.47 26.08
N ALA A 31 11.90 -8.66 25.05
CA ALA A 31 13.27 -8.28 24.73
C ALA A 31 13.94 -7.55 25.93
N PHE A 32 13.20 -6.67 26.60
CA PHE A 32 13.70 -5.98 27.79
C PHE A 32 14.01 -6.95 28.93
N LEU A 33 13.13 -7.93 29.21
CA LEU A 33 13.37 -8.95 30.23
C LEU A 33 14.58 -9.83 29.89
N MET A 34 14.76 -10.21 28.61
CA MET A 34 15.93 -10.97 28.17
C MET A 34 17.22 -10.15 28.35
N LEU A 35 17.18 -8.84 28.09
CA LEU A 35 18.30 -7.95 28.32
C LEU A 35 18.69 -7.90 29.82
N GLN A 36 17.70 -7.82 30.71
CA GLN A 36 17.95 -7.92 32.17
C GLN A 36 18.57 -9.25 32.54
N GLY A 37 18.12 -10.37 31.94
CA GLY A 37 18.68 -11.70 32.13
C GLY A 37 20.17 -11.76 31.75
N ILE A 38 20.61 -11.11 30.68
CA ILE A 38 22.03 -11.02 30.31
C ILE A 38 22.84 -10.39 31.46
N MET A 39 22.35 -9.28 32.01
CA MET A 39 23.05 -8.59 33.09
C MET A 39 23.16 -9.47 34.35
N MET A 40 22.09 -10.23 34.67
CA MET A 40 22.12 -11.19 35.81
C MET A 40 23.13 -12.31 35.59
N LEU A 41 23.19 -12.91 34.41
CA LEU A 41 24.13 -14.00 34.09
C LEU A 41 25.59 -13.55 34.16
N ILE A 42 25.88 -12.33 33.63
CA ILE A 42 27.22 -11.74 33.71
C ILE A 42 27.63 -11.55 35.17
N ASN A 43 26.73 -11.00 36.02
CA ASN A 43 26.99 -10.76 37.43
C ASN A 43 27.13 -12.08 38.24
N ALA A 44 26.45 -13.15 37.81
CA ALA A 44 26.56 -14.47 38.41
C ALA A 44 27.82 -15.26 37.98
N GLY A 45 28.59 -14.73 37.01
CA GLY A 45 29.78 -15.42 36.48
C GLY A 45 29.46 -16.65 35.64
N GLU A 46 28.26 -16.69 35.05
CA GLU A 46 27.84 -17.81 34.19
C GLU A 46 28.65 -17.87 32.88
N GLY A 47 28.75 -19.08 32.33
CA GLY A 47 29.48 -19.32 31.09
C GLY A 47 28.83 -18.68 29.86
N ALA A 48 29.57 -18.67 28.75
CA ALA A 48 29.15 -18.01 27.51
C ALA A 48 27.86 -18.58 26.89
N GLY A 49 27.55 -19.86 27.05
CA GLY A 49 26.40 -20.52 26.45
C GLY A 49 25.04 -19.87 26.80
N PRO A 50 24.70 -19.77 28.09
CA PRO A 50 23.47 -19.09 28.50
C PRO A 50 23.41 -17.62 28.05
N ILE A 51 24.53 -16.90 28.11
CA ILE A 51 24.60 -15.50 27.71
C ILE A 51 24.31 -15.37 26.20
N ILE A 52 24.89 -16.21 25.36
CA ILE A 52 24.64 -16.20 23.91
C ILE A 52 23.15 -16.46 23.61
N TYR A 53 22.53 -17.43 24.30
CA TYR A 53 21.10 -17.71 24.15
C TYR A 53 20.26 -16.44 24.41
N TYR A 54 20.50 -15.77 25.54
CA TYR A 54 19.75 -14.55 25.89
C TYR A 54 20.00 -13.39 24.91
N VAL A 55 21.23 -13.25 24.42
CA VAL A 55 21.57 -12.25 23.36
C VAL A 55 20.78 -12.52 22.07
N VAL A 56 20.78 -13.78 21.59
CA VAL A 56 20.05 -14.16 20.39
C VAL A 56 18.56 -13.92 20.55
N MET A 57 17.97 -14.29 21.70
CA MET A 57 16.55 -14.08 21.97
C MET A 57 16.18 -12.60 22.08
N THR A 58 17.05 -11.77 22.67
CA THR A 58 16.87 -10.32 22.73
C THR A 58 16.85 -9.71 21.33
N LEU A 59 17.80 -10.07 20.48
CA LEU A 59 17.87 -9.58 19.10
C LEU A 59 16.66 -10.01 18.27
N LEU A 60 16.21 -11.26 18.43
CA LEU A 60 15.07 -11.80 17.70
C LEU A 60 13.77 -11.12 18.13
N THR A 61 13.48 -11.06 19.42
CA THR A 61 12.23 -10.45 19.93
C THR A 61 12.22 -8.95 19.76
N GLY A 62 13.34 -8.27 20.01
CA GLY A 62 13.49 -6.85 19.74
C GLY A 62 13.36 -6.52 18.25
N GLY A 63 13.96 -7.34 17.38
CA GLY A 63 13.83 -7.21 15.92
C GLY A 63 12.37 -7.33 15.46
N ILE A 64 11.61 -8.29 15.99
CA ILE A 64 10.17 -8.42 15.69
C ILE A 64 9.41 -7.18 16.17
N ALA A 65 9.66 -6.67 17.36
CA ALA A 65 9.01 -5.47 17.87
C ALA A 65 9.27 -4.26 16.98
N VAL A 66 10.49 -4.06 16.53
CA VAL A 66 10.88 -2.98 15.60
C VAL A 66 10.20 -3.15 14.23
N LEU A 67 10.16 -4.35 13.69
CA LEU A 67 9.48 -4.62 12.40
C LEU A 67 7.98 -4.32 12.49
N LEU A 68 7.32 -4.71 13.58
CA LEU A 68 5.91 -4.40 13.83
C LEU A 68 5.71 -2.88 13.93
N PHE A 69 6.57 -2.17 14.66
CA PHE A 69 6.53 -0.71 14.78
C PHE A 69 6.62 -0.01 13.40
N LEU A 70 7.53 -0.46 12.53
CA LEU A 70 7.76 0.16 11.22
C LEU A 70 6.64 -0.16 10.21
N ARG A 71 5.98 -1.32 10.36
CA ARG A 71 5.01 -1.82 9.36
C ARG A 71 3.54 -1.67 9.75
N ARG A 72 3.21 -1.45 11.04
CA ARG A 72 1.82 -1.38 11.51
C ARG A 72 0.96 -0.36 10.78
N ASP A 73 1.52 0.79 10.42
CA ASP A 73 0.77 1.85 9.74
C ASP A 73 0.37 1.45 8.31
N ARG A 74 1.07 0.47 7.69
CA ARG A 74 0.71 -0.08 6.37
C ARG A 74 -0.55 -0.94 6.38
N ILE A 75 -1.01 -1.38 7.54
CA ILE A 75 -2.26 -2.14 7.68
C ILE A 75 -3.45 -1.26 7.25
N ARG A 76 -3.36 0.05 7.51
CA ARG A 76 -4.36 1.04 7.12
C ARG A 76 -3.85 1.85 5.93
N THR A 77 -3.92 1.25 4.75
CA THR A 77 -3.54 1.90 3.49
C THR A 77 -4.76 2.48 2.81
N GLU A 78 -4.65 3.72 2.36
CA GLU A 78 -5.64 4.44 1.57
C GLU A 78 -4.95 4.99 0.32
N TYR A 79 -5.73 5.25 -0.74
CA TYR A 79 -5.24 5.92 -1.94
C TYR A 79 -5.99 7.23 -2.15
N GLU A 80 -5.25 8.28 -2.46
CA GLU A 80 -5.78 9.59 -2.80
C GLU A 80 -5.57 9.83 -4.30
N TYR A 81 -6.63 10.33 -4.95
CA TYR A 81 -6.62 10.72 -6.35
C TYR A 81 -7.07 12.17 -6.45
N THR A 82 -6.19 13.02 -6.95
CA THR A 82 -6.49 14.44 -7.16
C THR A 82 -6.54 14.73 -8.65
N PHE A 83 -7.71 15.20 -9.11
CA PHE A 83 -7.91 15.63 -10.49
C PHE A 83 -7.84 17.15 -10.60
N THR A 84 -6.96 17.65 -11.48
CA THR A 84 -6.82 19.08 -11.74
C THR A 84 -6.57 19.32 -13.24
N ASN A 85 -7.54 19.91 -13.94
CA ASN A 85 -7.42 20.32 -15.34
C ASN A 85 -6.83 19.26 -16.29
N GLY A 86 -7.26 18.01 -16.18
CA GLY A 86 -6.79 16.90 -17.01
C GLY A 86 -5.51 16.25 -16.53
N GLN A 87 -5.00 16.65 -15.38
CA GLN A 87 -3.95 15.96 -14.63
C GLN A 87 -4.53 15.15 -13.48
N MET A 88 -4.00 13.94 -13.30
CA MET A 88 -4.29 13.06 -12.16
C MET A 88 -3.04 12.90 -11.31
N ASP A 89 -3.11 13.26 -10.05
CA ASP A 89 -2.10 12.99 -9.05
C ASP A 89 -2.52 11.82 -8.17
N PHE A 90 -1.59 10.93 -7.88
CA PHE A 90 -1.84 9.73 -7.11
C PHE A 90 -0.96 9.70 -5.88
N ALA A 91 -1.55 9.44 -4.73
CA ALA A 91 -0.82 9.25 -3.48
C ALA A 91 -1.33 8.03 -2.71
N GLN A 92 -0.44 7.41 -1.97
CA GLN A 92 -0.73 6.35 -1.02
C GLN A 92 -0.55 6.88 0.40
N VAL A 93 -1.56 6.72 1.23
CA VAL A 93 -1.57 7.21 2.61
C VAL A 93 -1.60 6.02 3.56
N PHE A 94 -0.72 6.04 4.55
CA PHE A 94 -0.61 5.00 5.56
C PHE A 94 -1.09 5.56 6.91
N ASN A 95 -2.24 5.06 7.38
CA ASN A 95 -2.83 5.38 8.68
C ASN A 95 -2.94 6.90 8.96
N ASN A 96 -3.25 7.70 7.94
CA ASN A 96 -3.30 9.18 7.98
C ASN A 96 -2.01 9.86 8.51
N LYS A 97 -0.88 9.15 8.55
CA LYS A 97 0.38 9.66 9.10
C LYS A 97 1.47 9.87 8.07
N LYS A 98 1.54 8.99 7.09
CA LYS A 98 2.59 9.02 6.06
C LYS A 98 1.94 9.03 4.69
N ARG A 99 2.32 10.00 3.87
CA ARG A 99 1.90 10.12 2.47
C ARG A 99 3.07 9.81 1.55
N LYS A 100 2.84 8.94 0.59
CA LYS A 100 3.78 8.59 -0.47
C LYS A 100 3.20 9.01 -1.81
N ASN A 101 3.86 9.93 -2.49
CA ASN A 101 3.50 10.26 -3.88
C ASN A 101 3.81 9.04 -4.78
N LEU A 102 2.82 8.63 -5.58
CA LEU A 102 2.93 7.53 -6.53
C LEU A 102 3.21 8.05 -7.96
N GLY A 103 2.86 9.27 -8.25
CA GLY A 103 3.12 9.95 -9.52
C GLY A 103 1.97 10.82 -9.97
N THR A 104 2.25 11.52 -11.07
CA THR A 104 1.30 12.38 -11.79
C THR A 104 1.14 11.88 -13.22
N MET A 105 -0.07 11.92 -13.74
CA MET A 105 -0.41 11.50 -15.10
C MET A 105 -1.26 12.56 -15.79
N ASN A 106 -0.91 12.91 -17.04
CA ASN A 106 -1.76 13.74 -17.88
C ASN A 106 -2.66 12.81 -18.71
N LEU A 107 -3.97 13.02 -18.64
CA LEU A 107 -4.97 12.20 -19.34
C LEU A 107 -4.81 12.23 -20.86
N LYS A 108 -4.24 13.29 -21.43
CA LYS A 108 -3.95 13.37 -22.87
C LYS A 108 -2.88 12.39 -23.33
N ASN A 109 -2.03 11.90 -22.41
CA ASN A 109 -0.95 10.97 -22.71
C ASN A 109 -1.36 9.51 -22.46
N VAL A 110 -2.61 9.26 -22.10
CA VAL A 110 -3.15 7.92 -21.89
C VAL A 110 -3.62 7.34 -23.20
N GLU A 111 -3.11 6.17 -23.57
CA GLU A 111 -3.42 5.51 -24.86
C GLU A 111 -4.81 4.84 -24.82
N ALA A 112 -5.16 4.25 -23.67
CA ALA A 112 -6.48 3.66 -23.45
C ALA A 112 -6.89 3.74 -21.99
N LEU A 113 -8.17 3.95 -21.74
CA LEU A 113 -8.75 3.99 -20.40
C LEU A 113 -10.20 3.50 -20.46
N GLY A 114 -10.67 2.95 -19.35
CA GLY A 114 -12.04 2.40 -19.28
C GLY A 114 -12.31 1.66 -17.98
N LEU A 115 -13.48 1.09 -17.89
CA LEU A 115 -13.87 0.26 -16.74
C LEU A 115 -13.18 -1.11 -16.79
N VAL A 116 -12.80 -1.63 -15.62
CA VAL A 116 -12.12 -2.95 -15.51
C VAL A 116 -13.02 -4.11 -15.93
N ASN A 117 -14.34 -3.96 -15.85
CA ASN A 117 -15.30 -4.96 -16.30
C ASN A 117 -15.54 -4.94 -17.83
N SER A 118 -14.87 -4.06 -18.57
CA SER A 118 -14.96 -4.00 -20.04
C SER A 118 -14.06 -5.05 -20.71
N GLY A 119 -14.46 -5.50 -21.92
CA GLY A 119 -13.65 -6.43 -22.70
C GLY A 119 -12.28 -5.88 -23.09
N SER A 120 -12.16 -4.56 -23.25
CA SER A 120 -10.93 -3.87 -23.58
C SER A 120 -9.87 -4.01 -22.49
N PHE A 121 -10.26 -4.03 -21.21
CA PHE A 121 -9.34 -4.25 -20.09
C PHE A 121 -8.55 -5.55 -20.25
N ASN A 122 -9.23 -6.65 -20.62
CA ASN A 122 -8.60 -7.96 -20.80
C ASN A 122 -7.52 -7.95 -21.87
N ARG A 123 -7.67 -7.12 -22.91
CA ARG A 123 -6.68 -6.95 -23.97
C ARG A 123 -5.39 -6.35 -23.42
N TYR A 124 -5.49 -5.30 -22.62
CA TYR A 124 -4.31 -4.58 -22.11
C TYR A 124 -3.65 -5.31 -20.94
N ILE A 125 -4.43 -5.88 -20.01
CA ILE A 125 -3.89 -6.52 -18.81
C ILE A 125 -3.07 -7.79 -19.11
N ASN A 126 -3.38 -8.46 -20.23
CA ASN A 126 -2.71 -9.69 -20.64
C ASN A 126 -1.54 -9.45 -21.62
N MET A 127 -1.18 -8.20 -21.91
CA MET A 127 -0.03 -7.88 -22.75
C MET A 127 1.27 -8.34 -22.10
N LYS A 128 2.15 -8.93 -22.92
CA LYS A 128 3.48 -9.34 -22.46
C LYS A 128 4.31 -8.14 -22.01
N GLY A 129 4.90 -8.24 -20.82
CA GLY A 129 5.78 -7.20 -20.26
C GLY A 129 5.05 -5.99 -19.67
N ILE A 130 3.73 -6.07 -19.47
CA ILE A 130 2.98 -4.99 -18.84
C ILE A 130 3.28 -4.89 -17.34
N LYS A 131 3.55 -3.68 -16.87
CA LYS A 131 3.68 -3.37 -15.46
C LYS A 131 2.32 -2.95 -14.90
N ARG A 132 1.87 -3.64 -13.85
CA ARG A 132 0.61 -3.36 -13.15
C ARG A 132 0.84 -2.55 -11.90
N ASP A 133 0.05 -1.52 -11.73
CA ASP A 133 -0.01 -0.73 -10.52
C ASP A 133 -1.47 -0.72 -10.02
N ASN A 134 -1.75 -1.48 -8.96
CA ASN A 134 -3.08 -1.57 -8.36
C ASN A 134 -3.17 -0.57 -7.22
N TRP A 135 -3.77 0.60 -7.49
CA TRP A 135 -3.94 1.67 -6.52
C TRP A 135 -5.40 1.79 -6.11
N PHE A 136 -5.93 0.71 -5.58
CA PHE A 136 -7.29 0.62 -5.05
C PHE A 136 -7.31 -0.24 -3.78
N VAL A 137 -8.38 -0.11 -2.99
CA VAL A 137 -8.56 -0.84 -1.71
C VAL A 137 -9.70 -1.84 -1.80
N ASN A 138 -10.81 -1.45 -2.45
CA ASN A 138 -12.02 -2.26 -2.54
C ASN A 138 -12.16 -2.89 -3.93
N ARG A 139 -12.17 -4.22 -3.99
CA ARG A 139 -12.30 -4.96 -5.26
C ARG A 139 -13.71 -4.93 -5.85
N ASP A 140 -14.69 -4.65 -5.01
CA ASP A 140 -16.12 -4.53 -5.34
C ASP A 140 -16.53 -3.09 -5.70
N ALA A 141 -15.59 -2.15 -5.68
CA ALA A 141 -15.81 -0.79 -6.13
C ALA A 141 -15.82 -0.69 -7.66
N GLN A 142 -16.27 0.44 -8.18
CA GLN A 142 -16.13 0.75 -9.60
C GLN A 142 -14.66 0.98 -9.92
N LEU A 143 -14.02 -0.03 -10.52
CA LEU A 143 -12.61 0.00 -10.88
C LEU A 143 -12.42 0.52 -12.30
N PHE A 144 -11.43 1.38 -12.48
CA PHE A 144 -11.10 2.05 -13.72
C PHE A 144 -9.62 1.88 -14.03
N TYR A 145 -9.27 1.63 -15.30
CA TYR A 145 -7.89 1.46 -15.70
C TYR A 145 -7.41 2.57 -16.63
N PHE A 146 -6.11 2.85 -16.57
CA PHE A 146 -5.36 3.69 -17.49
C PHE A 146 -4.21 2.87 -18.06
N TYR A 147 -4.16 2.77 -19.37
CA TYR A 147 -3.06 2.14 -20.09
C TYR A 147 -2.24 3.20 -20.82
N PHE A 148 -0.93 3.18 -20.63
CA PHE A 148 0.01 4.11 -21.23
C PHE A 148 1.41 3.53 -21.29
N SER A 149 2.26 4.11 -22.13
CA SER A 149 3.68 3.78 -22.22
C SER A 149 4.50 4.91 -21.59
N LYS A 150 5.43 4.56 -20.72
CA LYS A 150 6.40 5.49 -20.13
C LYS A 150 7.78 4.87 -20.19
N ASP A 151 8.75 5.61 -20.76
CA ASP A 151 10.14 5.15 -20.92
C ASP A 151 10.22 3.77 -21.60
N SER A 152 9.44 3.55 -22.66
CA SER A 152 9.29 2.29 -23.41
C SER A 152 8.71 1.12 -22.58
N VAL A 153 8.26 1.36 -21.37
CA VAL A 153 7.60 0.37 -20.52
C VAL A 153 6.08 0.56 -20.57
N LYS A 154 5.36 -0.49 -21.00
CA LYS A 154 3.90 -0.52 -20.97
C LYS A 154 3.41 -0.65 -19.52
N ARG A 155 2.52 0.23 -19.12
CA ARG A 155 1.97 0.27 -17.75
C ARG A 155 0.45 0.32 -17.77
N ILE A 156 -0.15 -0.29 -16.77
CA ILE A 156 -1.57 -0.18 -16.48
C ILE A 156 -1.74 0.17 -15.00
N ILE A 157 -2.46 1.26 -14.76
CA ILE A 157 -2.84 1.72 -13.41
C ILE A 157 -4.31 1.42 -13.23
N ILE A 158 -4.70 0.88 -12.10
CA ILE A 158 -6.09 0.60 -11.74
C ILE A 158 -6.42 1.35 -10.46
N ILE A 159 -7.51 2.13 -10.49
CA ILE A 159 -8.00 2.94 -9.35
C ILE A 159 -9.48 2.69 -9.11
N GLU A 160 -9.98 3.13 -7.95
CA GLU A 160 -11.42 3.29 -7.68
C GLU A 160 -11.86 4.66 -8.19
N VAL A 161 -13.03 4.74 -8.80
CA VAL A 161 -13.58 6.01 -9.28
C VAL A 161 -15.03 6.16 -8.87
N SER A 162 -15.42 7.38 -8.48
CA SER A 162 -16.81 7.78 -8.40
C SER A 162 -17.36 8.12 -9.78
N ASP A 163 -18.67 8.26 -9.89
CA ASP A 163 -19.31 8.71 -11.13
C ASP A 163 -18.87 10.14 -11.49
N GLU A 164 -18.61 10.99 -10.51
CA GLU A 164 -18.13 12.35 -10.70
C GLU A 164 -16.71 12.38 -11.28
N MET A 165 -15.79 11.61 -10.68
CA MET A 165 -14.43 11.47 -11.19
C MET A 165 -14.42 10.87 -12.60
N LEU A 166 -15.26 9.85 -12.84
CA LEU A 166 -15.39 9.21 -14.14
C LEU A 166 -15.86 10.21 -15.21
N ALA A 167 -16.82 11.08 -14.90
CA ALA A 167 -17.29 12.11 -15.82
C ALA A 167 -16.19 13.09 -16.19
N LEU A 168 -15.38 13.52 -15.21
CA LEU A 168 -14.22 14.37 -15.45
C LEU A 168 -13.16 13.68 -16.29
N ILE A 169 -12.81 12.45 -15.97
CA ILE A 169 -11.83 11.68 -16.75
C ILE A 169 -12.25 11.56 -18.21
N LYS A 170 -13.53 11.20 -18.48
CA LYS A 170 -14.07 11.13 -19.84
C LYS A 170 -13.98 12.45 -20.60
N ARG A 171 -14.26 13.56 -19.92
CA ARG A 171 -14.23 14.91 -20.52
C ARG A 171 -12.84 15.34 -20.97
N TYR A 172 -11.80 14.94 -20.23
CA TYR A 172 -10.42 15.39 -20.47
C TYR A 172 -9.54 14.34 -21.16
N ALA A 173 -10.04 13.12 -21.33
CA ALA A 173 -9.36 12.06 -22.06
C ALA A 173 -9.10 12.44 -23.52
N ALA A 174 -8.03 11.91 -24.08
CA ALA A 174 -7.78 12.06 -25.52
C ALA A 174 -8.93 11.45 -26.35
N PRO A 175 -9.27 12.04 -27.51
CA PRO A 175 -10.29 11.47 -28.40
C PRO A 175 -9.97 10.00 -28.74
N GLY A 176 -10.95 9.11 -28.53
CA GLY A 176 -10.80 7.66 -28.80
C GLY A 176 -10.05 6.86 -27.73
N ALA A 177 -9.49 7.48 -26.69
CA ALA A 177 -8.82 6.77 -25.60
C ALA A 177 -9.81 6.03 -24.70
N TYR A 178 -11.02 6.56 -24.51
CA TYR A 178 -12.05 5.90 -23.71
C TYR A 178 -12.63 4.68 -24.42
N GLN A 179 -12.47 3.52 -23.80
CA GLN A 179 -12.93 2.24 -24.34
C GLN A 179 -14.23 1.82 -23.64
N VAL A 180 -15.27 1.57 -24.44
CA VAL A 180 -16.60 1.18 -23.93
C VAL A 180 -16.75 -0.33 -23.83
N ASN A 181 -15.98 -1.09 -24.66
CA ASN A 181 -16.04 -2.56 -24.76
C ASN A 181 -14.67 -3.21 -24.57
#